data_d4618d24d3bd8ffcc86e34fb0e1b0358
#
_entry.id   d4618d24d3bd8ffcc86e34fb0e1b0358
#
_cell.length_a   1.000
_cell.length_b   1.000
_cell.length_c   1.000
_cell.angle_alpha   90.00
_cell.angle_beta   90.00
_cell.angle_gamma   90.00
#
_symmetry.space_group_name_H-M   'P 1'
#
loop_
_entity.id
_entity.type
_entity.pdbx_description
1 polymer ?
#
loop_
_entity_poly.entity_id
_entity_poly.type
_entity_poly.pdbx_seq_one_letter_code
_entity_poly.pdbx_strand_id
1 'polypeptide(L)'
;FLYTSHDEDASTWFVMNDWKLYTTTDMVNWTDHGAVLSYETFSWAKGDAWAMQCVERGGKFYAYVPVTMKSGGGAIGVAVADSPYGPFHDPLGKPLAQSKRGDIDPTVLVDDDGQAYLYWGNPFCYYVKLNEDMISYSGDIVRVPMVEEAFGKREGNVAERPTLYEEGPWLYKRKDLYYLLWAGGPISEHLGYSMSKSPTGPWKYGGVLMPTEGRSFTNHPGMVDYKGNTYLFYHNGALPGGGGFTRS
;
A
#
# COMPACT_ATOMS: atom_id res chain seq x y z
N PHE A 1 -5.76 -14.07 4.83
CA PHE A 1 -5.01 -13.21 5.75
C PHE A 1 -5.23 -11.77 5.35
N LEU A 2 -5.66 -10.92 6.26
CA LEU A 2 -5.84 -9.49 6.10
C LEU A 2 -4.96 -8.78 7.13
N TYR A 3 -3.99 -8.02 6.66
CA TYR A 3 -3.16 -7.15 7.50
C TYR A 3 -3.69 -5.73 7.38
N THR A 4 -3.82 -5.05 8.51
CA THR A 4 -4.32 -3.67 8.57
C THR A 4 -3.40 -2.81 9.42
N SER A 5 -3.30 -1.54 9.10
CA SER A 5 -2.86 -0.54 10.06
C SER A 5 -3.92 -0.41 11.18
N HIS A 6 -3.57 0.27 12.25
CA HIS A 6 -4.40 0.41 13.43
C HIS A 6 -4.32 1.84 13.98
N ASP A 7 -5.40 2.59 13.83
CA ASP A 7 -5.54 3.92 14.42
C ASP A 7 -5.56 3.85 15.95
N GLU A 8 -4.74 4.65 16.63
CA GLU A 8 -4.76 4.76 18.07
C GLU A 8 -6.02 5.51 18.55
N ASP A 9 -6.76 4.93 19.49
CA ASP A 9 -8.10 5.36 19.91
C ASP A 9 -8.23 6.83 20.32
N ALA A 10 -7.21 7.40 20.92
CA ALA A 10 -7.20 8.78 21.43
C ALA A 10 -6.48 9.77 20.51
N SER A 11 -6.07 9.34 19.34
CA SER A 11 -5.31 10.19 18.44
C SER A 11 -6.20 11.23 17.73
N THR A 12 -5.59 12.34 17.36
CA THR A 12 -6.20 13.40 16.54
C THR A 12 -5.51 13.55 15.18
N TRP A 13 -4.61 12.62 14.87
CA TRP A 13 -3.84 12.52 13.65
C TRP A 13 -3.64 11.04 13.29
N PHE A 14 -3.11 10.70 12.14
CA PHE A 14 -2.78 9.33 11.71
C PHE A 14 -1.70 8.67 12.57
N VAL A 15 -1.97 8.50 13.89
CA VAL A 15 -1.04 7.84 14.82
C VAL A 15 -1.31 6.34 14.77
N MET A 16 -0.36 5.60 14.20
CA MET A 16 -0.42 4.16 14.04
C MET A 16 0.93 3.55 14.43
N ASN A 17 0.92 2.57 15.32
CA ASN A 17 2.15 2.01 15.90
C ASN A 17 2.40 0.56 15.49
N ASP A 18 1.37 -0.13 15.04
CA ASP A 18 1.42 -1.55 14.71
C ASP A 18 0.49 -1.93 13.56
N TRP A 19 0.64 -3.19 13.13
CA TRP A 19 -0.22 -3.82 12.13
C TRP A 19 -0.87 -5.05 12.72
N LYS A 20 -2.18 -5.12 12.60
CA LYS A 20 -3.01 -6.24 13.03
C LYS A 20 -3.19 -7.26 11.92
N LEU A 21 -3.44 -8.49 12.33
CA LEU A 21 -3.78 -9.60 11.44
C LEU A 21 -5.19 -10.10 11.74
N TYR A 22 -5.97 -10.23 10.68
CA TYR A 22 -7.26 -10.91 10.68
C TYR A 22 -7.23 -12.09 9.72
N THR A 23 -7.91 -13.17 10.06
CA THR A 23 -8.02 -14.34 9.18
C THR A 23 -9.46 -14.75 8.96
N THR A 24 -9.73 -15.28 7.77
CA THR A 24 -11.04 -15.81 7.39
C THR A 24 -10.89 -17.00 6.44
N THR A 25 -11.90 -17.85 6.41
CA THR A 25 -12.06 -18.91 5.43
C THR A 25 -13.29 -18.73 4.53
N ASP A 26 -14.09 -17.69 4.76
CA ASP A 26 -15.36 -17.45 4.07
C ASP A 26 -15.61 -15.97 3.68
N MET A 27 -14.70 -15.06 4.03
CA MET A 27 -14.81 -13.60 3.85
C MET A 27 -15.97 -12.95 4.62
N VAL A 28 -16.57 -13.65 5.58
CA VAL A 28 -17.69 -13.19 6.42
C VAL A 28 -17.29 -13.21 7.90
N ASN A 29 -16.78 -14.36 8.35
CA ASN A 29 -16.36 -14.55 9.74
C ASN A 29 -14.85 -14.35 9.83
N TRP A 30 -14.44 -13.42 10.72
CA TRP A 30 -13.05 -13.04 10.87
C TRP A 30 -12.56 -13.32 12.29
N THR A 31 -11.34 -13.83 12.40
CA THR A 31 -10.63 -13.98 13.66
C THR A 31 -9.59 -12.89 13.78
N ASP A 32 -9.66 -12.10 14.84
CA ASP A 32 -8.65 -11.09 15.20
C ASP A 32 -7.50 -11.77 15.95
N HIS A 33 -6.27 -11.60 15.45
CA HIS A 33 -5.03 -12.12 16.05
C HIS A 33 -4.23 -11.03 16.78
N GLY A 34 -4.75 -9.80 16.83
CA GLY A 34 -4.06 -8.66 17.41
C GLY A 34 -2.90 -8.18 16.52
N ALA A 35 -2.00 -7.42 17.13
CA ALA A 35 -0.81 -6.90 16.46
C ALA A 35 0.22 -8.01 16.24
N VAL A 36 0.70 -8.16 15.00
CA VAL A 36 1.71 -9.17 14.61
C VAL A 36 3.02 -8.54 14.18
N LEU A 37 3.03 -7.24 13.95
CA LEU A 37 4.19 -6.44 13.55
C LEU A 37 4.02 -5.02 14.06
N SER A 38 5.12 -4.34 14.39
CA SER A 38 5.11 -2.91 14.76
C SER A 38 6.30 -2.19 14.14
N TYR A 39 6.26 -0.85 14.14
CA TYR A 39 7.41 -0.06 13.68
C TYR A 39 8.67 -0.32 14.52
N GLU A 40 8.54 -0.76 15.77
CA GLU A 40 9.66 -1.08 16.66
C GLU A 40 10.48 -2.30 16.19
N THR A 41 9.93 -3.13 15.32
CA THR A 41 10.68 -4.21 14.62
C THR A 41 11.87 -3.64 13.84
N PHE A 42 11.79 -2.39 13.40
CA PHE A 42 12.81 -1.70 12.64
C PHE A 42 13.61 -0.77 13.53
N SER A 43 14.84 -1.15 13.90
CA SER A 43 15.70 -0.39 14.81
C SER A 43 15.96 1.05 14.39
N TRP A 44 15.78 1.36 13.11
CA TRP A 44 15.96 2.67 12.48
C TRP A 44 14.68 3.51 12.38
N ALA A 45 13.50 2.92 12.66
CA ALA A 45 12.19 3.60 12.63
C ALA A 45 11.83 4.25 13.96
N LYS A 46 10.90 5.20 13.93
CA LYS A 46 10.36 5.89 15.10
C LYS A 46 8.84 5.99 15.14
N GLY A 47 8.13 5.55 14.09
CA GLY A 47 6.65 5.63 14.05
C GLY A 47 6.07 5.46 12.66
N ASP A 48 4.78 5.75 12.57
CA ASP A 48 3.97 5.82 11.34
C ASP A 48 3.81 4.45 10.65
N ALA A 49 3.27 3.48 11.41
CA ALA A 49 2.93 2.15 10.90
C ALA A 49 1.67 2.20 10.01
N TRP A 50 1.77 2.89 8.87
CA TRP A 50 0.65 3.12 7.94
C TRP A 50 0.41 1.93 7.00
N ALA A 51 -0.27 2.15 5.88
CA ALA A 51 -0.71 1.09 4.98
C ALA A 51 0.45 0.19 4.51
N MET A 52 0.26 -1.12 4.63
CA MET A 52 1.24 -2.15 4.31
C MET A 52 0.68 -3.20 3.36
N GLN A 53 1.57 -4.01 2.80
CA GLN A 53 1.18 -5.28 2.19
C GLN A 53 2.13 -6.41 2.61
N CYS A 54 1.56 -7.59 2.85
CA CYS A 54 2.31 -8.81 3.08
C CYS A 54 2.06 -9.79 1.92
N VAL A 55 3.13 -10.37 1.38
CA VAL A 55 3.08 -11.40 0.34
C VAL A 55 3.82 -12.66 0.77
N GLU A 56 3.35 -13.81 0.33
CA GLU A 56 4.04 -15.08 0.51
C GLU A 56 4.88 -15.40 -0.73
N ARG A 57 6.11 -15.89 -0.50
CA ARG A 57 6.94 -16.48 -1.55
C ARG A 57 7.88 -17.53 -0.94
N GLY A 58 7.82 -18.73 -1.49
CA GLY A 58 8.73 -19.81 -1.10
C GLY A 58 8.61 -20.24 0.36
N GLY A 59 7.41 -20.17 0.94
CA GLY A 59 7.13 -20.51 2.33
C GLY A 59 7.52 -19.42 3.34
N LYS A 60 7.94 -18.26 2.88
CA LYS A 60 8.22 -17.08 3.71
C LYS A 60 7.21 -15.97 3.45
N PHE A 61 6.99 -15.14 4.46
CA PHE A 61 6.08 -14.00 4.41
C PHE A 61 6.90 -12.72 4.49
N TYR A 62 6.69 -11.84 3.52
CA TYR A 62 7.39 -10.57 3.35
C TYR A 62 6.41 -9.42 3.57
N ALA A 63 6.56 -8.71 4.68
CA ALA A 63 5.75 -7.55 5.02
C ALA A 63 6.49 -6.27 4.58
N TYR A 64 5.96 -5.59 3.57
CA TYR A 64 6.48 -4.29 3.11
C TYR A 64 5.69 -3.20 3.82
N VAL A 65 6.38 -2.33 4.49
CA VAL A 65 5.80 -1.35 5.40
C VAL A 65 6.37 0.05 5.16
N PRO A 66 5.56 1.10 5.27
CA PRO A 66 6.07 2.45 5.39
C PRO A 66 6.36 2.74 6.86
N VAL A 67 7.46 3.43 7.15
CA VAL A 67 7.76 3.94 8.49
C VAL A 67 8.53 5.25 8.39
N THR A 68 8.39 6.10 9.40
CA THR A 68 9.22 7.28 9.54
C THR A 68 10.52 6.91 10.25
N MET A 69 11.65 7.32 9.66
CA MET A 69 12.99 7.05 10.18
C MET A 69 13.34 7.94 11.39
N LYS A 70 14.19 7.44 12.29
CA LYS A 70 14.79 8.24 13.39
C LYS A 70 15.58 9.45 12.88
N SER A 71 16.19 9.32 11.70
CA SER A 71 16.89 10.42 11.01
C SER A 71 15.94 11.43 10.34
N GLY A 72 14.63 11.17 10.31
CA GLY A 72 13.61 11.96 9.62
C GLY A 72 13.31 11.45 8.22
N GLY A 73 12.10 11.75 7.73
CA GLY A 73 11.57 11.29 6.45
C GLY A 73 11.04 9.86 6.47
N GLY A 74 10.18 9.55 5.50
CA GLY A 74 9.62 8.23 5.29
C GLY A 74 10.59 7.30 4.57
N ALA A 75 10.37 5.99 4.71
CA ALA A 75 11.07 4.96 3.97
C ALA A 75 10.24 3.67 3.93
N ILE A 76 10.49 2.83 2.94
CA ILE A 76 9.89 1.50 2.85
C ILE A 76 10.83 0.48 3.49
N GLY A 77 10.33 -0.20 4.51
CA GLY A 77 10.97 -1.35 5.14
C GLY A 77 10.43 -2.67 4.61
N VAL A 78 11.16 -3.75 4.90
CA VAL A 78 10.69 -5.12 4.72
C VAL A 78 10.97 -5.93 5.96
N ALA A 79 9.97 -6.63 6.48
CA ALA A 79 10.13 -7.62 7.54
C ALA A 79 9.78 -9.01 7.01
N VAL A 80 10.45 -10.04 7.53
CA VAL A 80 10.33 -11.42 7.07
C VAL A 80 9.92 -12.34 8.23
N ALA A 81 9.06 -13.31 7.93
CA ALA A 81 8.66 -14.36 8.85
C ALA A 81 8.50 -15.70 8.14
N ASP A 82 8.58 -16.79 8.90
CA ASP A 82 8.30 -18.14 8.40
C ASP A 82 6.81 -18.52 8.55
N SER A 83 6.01 -17.61 9.09
CA SER A 83 4.56 -17.80 9.30
C SER A 83 3.83 -16.47 9.07
N PRO A 84 2.57 -16.50 8.55
CA PRO A 84 1.75 -15.29 8.41
C PRO A 84 1.45 -14.60 9.76
N TYR A 85 1.59 -15.32 10.86
CA TYR A 85 1.39 -14.82 12.22
C TYR A 85 2.67 -14.21 12.81
N GLY A 86 3.77 -14.20 12.07
CA GLY A 86 5.09 -13.83 12.58
C GLY A 86 5.79 -14.98 13.36
N PRO A 87 6.78 -14.69 14.22
CA PRO A 87 7.28 -13.34 14.43
C PRO A 87 8.02 -12.78 13.21
N PHE A 88 7.75 -11.55 12.87
CA PHE A 88 8.46 -10.82 11.81
C PHE A 88 9.75 -10.20 12.35
N HIS A 89 10.79 -10.18 11.53
CA HIS A 89 12.06 -9.52 11.84
C HIS A 89 12.56 -8.69 10.66
N ASP A 90 13.29 -7.62 10.94
CA ASP A 90 13.97 -6.80 9.93
C ASP A 90 15.28 -7.49 9.49
N PRO A 91 15.37 -8.01 8.27
CA PRO A 91 16.58 -8.70 7.81
C PRO A 91 17.70 -7.73 7.39
N LEU A 92 17.40 -6.45 7.22
CA LEU A 92 18.35 -5.48 6.64
C LEU A 92 18.96 -4.53 7.67
N GLY A 93 18.27 -4.23 8.78
CA GLY A 93 18.66 -3.21 9.74
C GLY A 93 18.70 -1.78 9.17
N LYS A 94 18.07 -1.58 8.01
CA LYS A 94 17.99 -0.32 7.27
C LYS A 94 16.80 -0.32 6.31
N PRO A 95 16.38 0.83 5.75
CA PRO A 95 15.37 0.88 4.70
C PRO A 95 15.69 -0.03 3.51
N LEU A 96 14.65 -0.69 2.97
CA LEU A 96 14.71 -1.37 1.68
C LEU A 96 14.76 -0.34 0.54
N ALA A 97 13.84 0.63 0.57
CA ALA A 97 13.78 1.67 -0.44
C ALA A 97 13.49 3.03 0.18
N GLN A 98 14.09 4.06 -0.40
CA GLN A 98 13.85 5.45 -0.05
C GLN A 98 13.98 6.30 -1.31
N SER A 99 12.89 6.97 -1.68
CA SER A 99 12.87 7.97 -2.75
C SER A 99 13.22 9.35 -2.19
N LYS A 100 13.00 10.39 -2.97
CA LYS A 100 13.22 11.77 -2.51
C LYS A 100 12.08 12.32 -1.66
N ARG A 101 10.87 11.74 -1.76
CA ARG A 101 9.66 12.27 -1.10
C ARG A 101 8.54 11.22 -1.11
N GLY A 102 7.87 11.07 0.05
CA GLY A 102 6.60 10.37 0.14
C GLY A 102 6.69 8.86 0.03
N ASP A 103 7.62 8.26 0.76
CA ASP A 103 7.80 6.82 0.80
C ASP A 103 6.80 6.17 1.74
N ILE A 104 5.55 6.01 1.26
CA ILE A 104 4.42 5.37 1.95
C ILE A 104 3.69 4.41 1.02
N ASP A 105 2.81 3.59 1.57
CA ASP A 105 1.85 2.74 0.86
C ASP A 105 2.49 1.73 -0.10
N PRO A 106 3.39 0.86 0.35
CA PRO A 106 3.99 -0.14 -0.51
C PRO A 106 2.98 -1.23 -0.92
N THR A 107 3.06 -1.63 -2.19
CA THR A 107 2.36 -2.79 -2.74
C THR A 107 3.30 -3.65 -3.55
N VAL A 108 3.15 -4.97 -3.48
CA VAL A 108 3.98 -5.92 -4.22
C VAL A 108 3.12 -6.88 -5.01
N LEU A 109 3.44 -7.03 -6.28
CA LEU A 109 2.95 -8.11 -7.14
C LEU A 109 4.12 -9.04 -7.49
N VAL A 110 3.98 -10.33 -7.23
CA VAL A 110 4.81 -11.38 -7.82
C VAL A 110 4.12 -11.84 -9.09
N ASP A 111 4.73 -11.59 -10.23
CA ASP A 111 4.15 -11.92 -11.54
C ASP A 111 4.31 -13.43 -11.86
N ASP A 112 3.62 -13.90 -12.90
CA ASP A 112 3.61 -15.30 -13.32
C ASP A 112 4.99 -15.84 -13.73
N ASP A 113 5.89 -14.96 -14.17
CA ASP A 113 7.29 -15.27 -14.48
C ASP A 113 8.21 -15.28 -13.24
N GLY A 114 7.65 -15.00 -12.06
CA GLY A 114 8.37 -14.93 -10.80
C GLY A 114 9.03 -13.57 -10.51
N GLN A 115 8.98 -12.61 -11.43
CA GLN A 115 9.48 -11.27 -11.16
C GLN A 115 8.54 -10.53 -10.20
N ALA A 116 9.08 -10.01 -9.11
CA ALA A 116 8.32 -9.18 -8.17
C ALA A 116 8.54 -7.69 -8.43
N TYR A 117 7.46 -6.93 -8.30
CA TYR A 117 7.43 -5.48 -8.49
C TYR A 117 6.92 -4.81 -7.22
N LEU A 118 7.71 -3.94 -6.63
CA LEU A 118 7.32 -3.11 -5.49
C LEU A 118 6.97 -1.72 -5.98
N TYR A 119 5.73 -1.28 -5.72
CA TYR A 119 5.22 0.06 -5.98
C TYR A 119 4.94 0.78 -4.67
N TRP A 120 5.04 2.12 -4.65
CA TRP A 120 4.70 2.96 -3.48
C TRP A 120 4.60 4.43 -3.84
N GLY A 121 4.10 5.27 -2.92
CA GLY A 121 4.40 6.69 -2.89
C GLY A 121 3.24 7.68 -2.90
N ASN A 122 3.52 8.86 -2.36
CA ASN A 122 2.68 10.06 -2.27
C ASN A 122 3.57 11.32 -2.41
N PRO A 123 3.31 12.31 -3.26
CA PRO A 123 2.26 12.39 -4.29
C PRO A 123 2.67 11.74 -5.62
N PHE A 124 3.79 11.09 -5.67
CA PHE A 124 4.33 10.45 -6.87
C PHE A 124 4.39 8.95 -6.66
N CYS A 125 4.03 8.22 -7.70
CA CYS A 125 4.13 6.78 -7.71
C CYS A 125 5.53 6.37 -8.16
N TYR A 126 6.15 5.45 -7.43
CA TYR A 126 7.47 4.87 -7.72
C TYR A 126 7.37 3.36 -7.82
N TYR A 127 8.35 2.75 -8.49
CA TYR A 127 8.51 1.31 -8.42
C TYR A 127 9.98 0.89 -8.56
N VAL A 128 10.24 -0.35 -8.12
CA VAL A 128 11.45 -1.10 -8.38
C VAL A 128 11.11 -2.55 -8.76
N LYS A 129 12.03 -3.22 -9.42
CA LYS A 129 12.02 -4.68 -9.58
C LYS A 129 12.78 -5.28 -8.41
N LEU A 130 12.08 -6.06 -7.57
CA LEU A 130 12.72 -6.78 -6.50
C LEU A 130 13.57 -7.92 -7.06
N ASN A 131 14.68 -8.20 -6.40
CA ASN A 131 15.46 -9.39 -6.64
C ASN A 131 14.71 -10.63 -6.10
N GLU A 132 15.22 -11.81 -6.44
CA GLU A 132 14.60 -13.07 -6.07
C GLU A 132 14.52 -13.28 -4.54
N ASP A 133 15.41 -12.63 -3.79
CA ASP A 133 15.44 -12.66 -2.32
C ASP A 133 14.29 -11.87 -1.66
N MET A 134 13.54 -11.08 -2.42
CA MET A 134 12.43 -10.23 -1.96
C MET A 134 12.81 -9.13 -0.96
N ILE A 135 14.08 -8.98 -0.62
CA ILE A 135 14.59 -8.01 0.38
C ILE A 135 15.64 -7.06 -0.21
N SER A 136 15.82 -7.11 -1.51
CA SER A 136 16.69 -6.20 -2.27
C SER A 136 16.11 -5.93 -3.65
N TYR A 137 16.65 -4.93 -4.34
CA TYR A 137 16.28 -4.62 -5.73
C TYR A 137 17.50 -4.23 -6.56
N SER A 138 17.39 -4.34 -7.88
CA SER A 138 18.42 -3.96 -8.85
C SER A 138 17.96 -2.78 -9.69
N GLY A 139 18.91 -1.92 -10.07
CA GLY A 139 18.66 -0.71 -10.86
C GLY A 139 18.19 0.47 -10.00
N ASP A 140 17.68 1.49 -10.69
CA ASP A 140 17.23 2.73 -10.06
C ASP A 140 15.76 2.65 -9.60
N ILE A 141 15.40 3.49 -8.64
CA ILE A 141 13.99 3.76 -8.33
C ILE A 141 13.39 4.52 -9.49
N VAL A 142 12.38 3.94 -10.12
CA VAL A 142 11.69 4.52 -11.27
C VAL A 142 10.46 5.29 -10.80
N ARG A 143 10.39 6.56 -11.16
CA ARG A 143 9.17 7.35 -10.99
C ARG A 143 8.22 7.08 -12.16
N VAL A 144 7.01 6.65 -11.87
CA VAL A 144 5.95 6.48 -12.88
C VAL A 144 5.62 7.85 -13.49
N PRO A 145 5.47 7.96 -14.83
CA PRO A 145 5.04 9.21 -15.45
C PRO A 145 3.66 9.64 -14.95
N MET A 146 3.61 10.80 -14.25
CA MET A 146 2.38 11.37 -13.70
C MET A 146 1.70 12.23 -14.76
N VAL A 147 1.12 11.57 -15.76
CA VAL A 147 0.45 12.22 -16.92
C VAL A 147 -1.06 11.92 -16.92
N GLU A 148 -1.85 12.81 -17.53
CA GLU A 148 -3.31 12.69 -17.57
C GLU A 148 -3.78 11.36 -18.20
N GLU A 149 -3.07 10.87 -19.20
CA GLU A 149 -3.36 9.60 -19.85
C GLU A 149 -3.24 8.41 -18.89
N ALA A 150 -2.36 8.52 -17.90
CA ALA A 150 -2.11 7.47 -16.93
C ALA A 150 -3.03 7.55 -15.71
N PHE A 151 -3.28 8.76 -15.18
CA PHE A 151 -3.94 8.94 -13.89
C PHE A 151 -5.11 9.93 -13.91
N GLY A 152 -5.61 10.29 -15.09
CA GLY A 152 -6.71 11.22 -15.24
C GLY A 152 -6.34 12.69 -15.00
N LYS A 153 -7.19 13.57 -15.47
CA LYS A 153 -7.02 15.01 -15.39
C LYS A 153 -7.45 15.52 -14.02
N ARG A 154 -6.55 16.22 -13.34
CA ARG A 154 -6.88 16.96 -12.12
C ARG A 154 -7.25 18.40 -12.43
N GLU A 155 -8.26 18.90 -11.76
CA GLU A 155 -8.61 20.31 -11.75
C GLU A 155 -8.11 20.99 -10.47
N GLY A 156 -7.79 22.29 -10.55
CA GLY A 156 -7.32 23.08 -9.41
C GLY A 156 -5.79 23.11 -9.28
N ASN A 157 -5.25 22.94 -8.07
CA ASN A 157 -3.80 23.02 -7.83
C ASN A 157 -3.06 21.81 -8.39
N VAL A 158 -2.51 21.96 -9.60
CA VAL A 158 -1.77 20.92 -10.32
C VAL A 158 -0.24 21.02 -10.17
N ALA A 159 0.24 22.02 -9.44
CA ALA A 159 1.69 22.26 -9.32
C ALA A 159 2.42 21.11 -8.61
N GLU A 160 1.83 20.60 -7.54
CA GLU A 160 2.40 19.48 -6.78
C GLU A 160 1.78 18.11 -7.13
N ARG A 161 0.53 18.12 -7.61
CA ARG A 161 -0.24 16.93 -7.96
C ARG A 161 -0.83 17.08 -9.35
N PRO A 162 -0.09 16.70 -10.41
CA PRO A 162 -0.49 17.01 -11.78
C PRO A 162 -1.66 16.18 -12.31
N THR A 163 -2.04 15.12 -11.60
CA THR A 163 -3.11 14.18 -11.98
C THR A 163 -4.02 13.88 -10.79
N LEU A 164 -5.01 13.01 -10.98
CA LEU A 164 -5.89 12.59 -9.88
C LEU A 164 -5.19 11.72 -8.84
N TYR A 165 -4.06 11.08 -9.15
CA TYR A 165 -3.32 10.25 -8.21
C TYR A 165 -2.93 11.03 -6.95
N GLU A 166 -3.25 10.47 -5.78
CA GLU A 166 -2.83 10.98 -4.47
C GLU A 166 -1.80 10.05 -3.84
N GLU A 167 -2.18 8.77 -3.61
CA GLU A 167 -1.41 7.78 -2.86
C GLU A 167 -2.01 6.37 -3.03
N GLY A 168 -1.65 5.42 -2.15
CA GLY A 168 -2.29 4.12 -2.03
C GLY A 168 -2.23 3.26 -3.29
N PRO A 169 -1.08 3.13 -3.99
CA PRO A 169 -1.04 2.26 -5.15
C PRO A 169 -1.26 0.81 -4.72
N TRP A 170 -2.04 0.06 -5.51
CA TRP A 170 -2.22 -1.38 -5.36
C TRP A 170 -2.10 -2.03 -6.72
N LEU A 171 -1.02 -2.78 -6.93
CA LEU A 171 -0.77 -3.48 -8.19
C LEU A 171 -1.47 -4.85 -8.18
N TYR A 172 -2.30 -5.08 -9.19
CA TYR A 172 -3.10 -6.28 -9.32
C TYR A 172 -3.07 -6.78 -10.77
N LYS A 173 -2.99 -8.11 -10.95
CA LYS A 173 -3.05 -8.74 -12.27
C LYS A 173 -4.33 -9.54 -12.41
N ARG A 174 -5.01 -9.38 -13.53
CA ARG A 174 -6.16 -10.21 -13.90
C ARG A 174 -6.07 -10.59 -15.38
N LYS A 175 -5.94 -11.89 -15.64
CA LYS A 175 -5.67 -12.41 -16.99
C LYS A 175 -4.41 -11.73 -17.57
N ASP A 176 -4.50 -11.19 -18.77
CA ASP A 176 -3.38 -10.56 -19.49
C ASP A 176 -3.25 -9.05 -19.24
N LEU A 177 -3.92 -8.52 -18.21
CA LEU A 177 -3.90 -7.10 -17.87
C LEU A 177 -3.44 -6.87 -16.44
N TYR A 178 -2.68 -5.80 -16.29
CA TYR A 178 -2.28 -5.24 -15.00
C TYR A 178 -3.16 -4.04 -14.69
N TYR A 179 -3.54 -3.96 -13.43
CA TYR A 179 -4.32 -2.87 -12.88
C TYR A 179 -3.51 -2.24 -11.75
N LEU A 180 -3.33 -0.95 -11.84
CA LEU A 180 -2.81 -0.15 -10.74
C LEU A 180 -4.00 0.62 -10.16
N LEU A 181 -4.49 0.18 -9.00
CA LEU A 181 -5.51 0.89 -8.25
C LEU A 181 -4.81 1.94 -7.39
N TRP A 182 -5.49 3.03 -7.08
CA TRP A 182 -4.89 4.12 -6.30
C TRP A 182 -5.96 5.01 -5.67
N ALA A 183 -5.60 5.66 -4.56
CA ALA A 183 -6.40 6.73 -3.98
C ALA A 183 -6.27 7.99 -4.83
N GLY A 184 -7.39 8.57 -5.15
CA GLY A 184 -7.51 9.70 -6.08
C GLY A 184 -8.17 10.91 -5.48
N GLY A 185 -7.62 12.07 -5.78
CA GLY A 185 -8.10 13.35 -5.28
C GLY A 185 -8.94 14.17 -6.27
N PRO A 186 -9.26 15.40 -5.86
CA PRO A 186 -8.85 16.02 -4.59
C PRO A 186 -9.49 15.34 -3.37
N ILE A 187 -8.89 15.56 -2.22
CA ILE A 187 -9.37 15.02 -0.93
C ILE A 187 -10.78 15.64 -0.64
N SER A 188 -11.81 14.87 -0.25
CA SER A 188 -11.75 13.47 0.22
C SER A 188 -11.65 12.49 -0.94
N GLU A 189 -10.85 11.46 -0.74
CA GLU A 189 -10.41 10.58 -1.80
C GLU A 189 -11.49 9.63 -2.32
N HIS A 190 -11.36 9.30 -3.60
CA HIS A 190 -12.03 8.21 -4.27
C HIS A 190 -11.01 7.11 -4.63
N LEU A 191 -11.44 5.96 -5.08
CA LEU A 191 -10.54 4.97 -5.68
C LEU A 191 -10.59 5.07 -7.20
N GLY A 192 -9.44 5.33 -7.80
CA GLY A 192 -9.22 5.29 -9.24
C GLY A 192 -8.45 4.05 -9.65
N TYR A 193 -8.38 3.79 -10.96
CA TYR A 193 -7.53 2.73 -11.49
C TYR A 193 -6.96 3.07 -12.85
N SER A 194 -5.83 2.46 -13.14
CA SER A 194 -5.16 2.51 -14.42
C SER A 194 -4.84 1.11 -14.90
N MET A 195 -4.77 0.90 -16.22
CA MET A 195 -4.52 -0.41 -16.82
C MET A 195 -3.30 -0.41 -17.72
N SER A 196 -2.64 -1.56 -17.83
CA SER A 196 -1.54 -1.78 -18.76
C SER A 196 -1.45 -3.25 -19.18
N LYS A 197 -0.74 -3.52 -20.28
CA LYS A 197 -0.32 -4.87 -20.67
C LYS A 197 1.02 -5.28 -20.06
N SER A 198 1.66 -4.37 -19.32
CA SER A 198 2.94 -4.62 -18.67
C SER A 198 2.83 -4.18 -17.20
N PRO A 199 3.49 -4.89 -16.26
CA PRO A 199 3.50 -4.50 -14.83
C PRO A 199 4.20 -3.18 -14.56
N THR A 200 4.88 -2.60 -15.56
CA THR A 200 5.61 -1.32 -15.45
C THR A 200 5.02 -0.21 -16.35
N GLY A 201 3.82 -0.43 -16.89
CA GLY A 201 3.19 0.50 -17.81
C GLY A 201 3.60 0.30 -19.29
N PRO A 202 3.32 1.25 -20.20
CA PRO A 202 2.66 2.53 -19.89
C PRO A 202 1.25 2.32 -19.35
N TRP A 203 0.88 3.15 -18.38
CA TRP A 203 -0.44 3.10 -17.73
C TRP A 203 -1.45 3.93 -18.51
N LYS A 204 -2.70 3.44 -18.56
CA LYS A 204 -3.84 4.13 -19.14
C LYS A 204 -4.94 4.24 -18.09
N TYR A 205 -5.39 5.46 -17.81
CA TYR A 205 -6.48 5.74 -16.90
C TYR A 205 -7.76 5.00 -17.31
N GLY A 206 -8.32 4.24 -16.39
CA GLY A 206 -9.52 3.44 -16.60
C GLY A 206 -10.79 4.08 -16.06
N GLY A 207 -10.66 5.01 -15.12
CA GLY A 207 -11.80 5.69 -14.49
C GLY A 207 -11.79 5.60 -12.97
N VAL A 208 -12.92 5.96 -12.38
CA VAL A 208 -13.20 5.83 -10.95
C VAL A 208 -13.70 4.41 -10.70
N LEU A 209 -13.01 3.68 -9.82
CA LEU A 209 -13.41 2.34 -9.38
C LEU A 209 -14.51 2.44 -8.32
N MET A 210 -14.33 3.34 -7.36
CA MET A 210 -15.27 3.58 -6.27
C MET A 210 -15.28 5.08 -5.95
N PRO A 211 -16.44 5.73 -5.87
CA PRO A 211 -16.53 7.12 -5.44
C PRO A 211 -16.14 7.24 -3.97
N THR A 212 -15.93 8.46 -3.51
CA THR A 212 -15.70 8.75 -2.08
C THR A 212 -16.83 8.18 -1.24
N GLU A 213 -16.46 7.40 -0.22
CA GLU A 213 -17.39 6.71 0.66
C GLU A 213 -17.24 7.12 2.12
N GLY A 214 -18.40 7.18 2.83
CA GLY A 214 -18.49 7.19 4.29
C GLY A 214 -17.71 8.29 5.01
N ARG A 215 -17.55 9.46 4.41
CA ARG A 215 -16.81 10.61 4.97
C ARG A 215 -15.31 10.36 5.14
N SER A 216 -14.75 9.36 4.50
CA SER A 216 -13.31 9.13 4.58
C SER A 216 -12.55 10.31 3.98
N PHE A 217 -11.56 10.81 4.73
CA PHE A 217 -10.63 11.81 4.25
C PHE A 217 -9.65 11.20 3.26
N THR A 218 -9.10 10.04 3.64
CA THR A 218 -8.25 9.19 2.81
C THR A 218 -8.99 7.91 2.43
N ASN A 219 -8.47 7.20 1.44
CA ASN A 219 -8.91 5.86 1.10
C ASN A 219 -7.71 5.02 0.66
N HIS A 220 -7.79 3.71 0.83
CA HIS A 220 -6.71 2.81 0.42
C HIS A 220 -7.29 1.51 -0.14
N PRO A 221 -6.99 1.13 -1.40
CA PRO A 221 -7.49 -0.10 -1.96
C PRO A 221 -6.65 -1.31 -1.55
N GLY A 222 -7.31 -2.43 -1.31
CA GLY A 222 -6.72 -3.75 -1.30
C GLY A 222 -7.54 -4.69 -2.17
N MET A 223 -6.94 -5.42 -3.10
CA MET A 223 -7.67 -6.33 -3.98
C MET A 223 -7.10 -7.74 -3.93
N VAL A 224 -7.98 -8.74 -3.84
CA VAL A 224 -7.59 -10.15 -3.79
C VAL A 224 -8.64 -11.03 -4.45
N ASP A 225 -8.17 -12.08 -5.13
CA ASP A 225 -9.03 -13.16 -5.58
C ASP A 225 -9.09 -14.26 -4.53
N TYR A 226 -10.31 -14.70 -4.19
CA TYR A 226 -10.54 -15.76 -3.24
C TYR A 226 -11.74 -16.60 -3.65
N LYS A 227 -11.56 -17.91 -3.80
CA LYS A 227 -12.61 -18.89 -4.17
C LYS A 227 -13.42 -18.46 -5.39
N GLY A 228 -12.76 -17.94 -6.43
CA GLY A 228 -13.38 -17.56 -7.69
C GLY A 228 -14.05 -16.18 -7.71
N ASN A 229 -14.04 -15.46 -6.61
CA ASN A 229 -14.50 -14.08 -6.50
C ASN A 229 -13.33 -13.12 -6.32
N THR A 230 -13.49 -11.89 -6.79
CA THR A 230 -12.57 -10.79 -6.54
C THR A 230 -13.17 -9.88 -5.47
N TYR A 231 -12.39 -9.59 -4.44
CA TYR A 231 -12.79 -8.73 -3.32
C TYR A 231 -11.98 -7.46 -3.33
N LEU A 232 -12.67 -6.33 -3.18
CA LEU A 232 -12.07 -5.02 -2.93
C LEU A 232 -12.21 -4.70 -1.45
N PHE A 233 -11.08 -4.49 -0.79
CA PHE A 233 -11.01 -3.93 0.56
C PHE A 233 -10.76 -2.44 0.46
N TYR A 234 -11.42 -1.68 1.32
CA TYR A 234 -11.25 -0.24 1.44
C TYR A 234 -11.62 0.19 2.86
N HIS A 235 -11.24 1.38 3.25
CA HIS A 235 -11.68 1.93 4.52
C HIS A 235 -12.63 3.12 4.31
N ASN A 236 -13.41 3.45 5.33
CA ASN A 236 -14.27 4.63 5.34
C ASN A 236 -14.44 5.19 6.76
N GLY A 237 -14.89 6.42 6.87
CA GLY A 237 -15.13 7.10 8.13
C GLY A 237 -16.53 6.84 8.75
N ALA A 238 -17.13 5.66 8.55
CA ALA A 238 -18.49 5.37 8.99
C ALA A 238 -18.62 5.04 10.47
N LEU A 239 -17.52 4.70 11.16
CA LEU A 239 -17.51 4.45 12.60
C LEU A 239 -17.87 5.72 13.39
N PRO A 240 -18.50 5.60 14.59
CA PRO A 240 -18.77 6.74 15.45
C PRO A 240 -17.50 7.54 15.76
N GLY A 241 -17.51 8.84 15.41
CA GLY A 241 -16.33 9.72 15.50
C GLY A 241 -15.30 9.53 14.40
N GLY A 242 -15.61 8.73 13.37
CA GLY A 242 -14.74 8.51 12.23
C GLY A 242 -14.77 9.64 11.19
N GLY A 243 -13.84 9.54 10.26
CA GLY A 243 -13.57 10.56 9.24
C GLY A 243 -12.48 11.55 9.66
N GLY A 244 -11.98 12.31 8.71
CA GLY A 244 -10.83 13.18 8.95
C GLY A 244 -9.53 12.38 9.09
N PHE A 245 -8.77 12.61 10.15
CA PHE A 245 -7.44 12.07 10.35
C PHE A 245 -7.39 10.85 11.27
N THR A 246 -8.53 10.31 11.65
CA THR A 246 -8.61 9.17 12.59
C THR A 246 -9.83 8.31 12.30
N ARG A 247 -9.78 7.04 12.74
CA ARG A 247 -10.89 6.08 12.66
C ARG A 247 -11.46 5.92 11.25
N SER A 248 -10.56 5.68 10.32
CA SER A 248 -10.88 5.41 8.92
C SER A 248 -10.83 3.92 8.60
#